data_18a88a5452fee2daba52286134f3fa4c
#
_entry.id   18a88a5452fee2daba52286134f3fa4c
#
_cell.length_a   1.000
_cell.length_b   1.000
_cell.length_c   1.000
_cell.angle_alpha   90.00
_cell.angle_beta   90.00
_cell.angle_gamma   90.00
#
_symmetry.space_group_name_H-M   'P 1'
#
loop_
_entity.id
_entity.type
_entity.pdbx_description
1 polymer ?
#
loop_
_entity_poly.entity_id
_entity_poly.type
_entity_poly.pdbx_seq_one_letter_code
_entity_poly.pdbx_strand_id
1 'polypeptide(L)'
;MAILKKKEATLSVILDYGIFLIMKKKKTWPTRSELIKKLDQIFSVYTRLSVADNDWYITCPLCWARVHWIKAQNMHFITRSVFKYRWDEKNCHAGCMRCNVILHGNYIVYTRRMQRKYGEILVDEMINNKQIMKIATWSLQEMIERYQDLVDELRREKNL
;
A
#
# COMPACT_ATOMS: atom_id res chain seq x y z
N MET A 1 -34.24 5.55 -5.03
CA MET A 1 -33.35 6.40 -5.84
C MET A 1 -32.79 7.49 -4.95
N ALA A 2 -31.59 7.32 -4.41
CA ALA A 2 -30.91 8.32 -3.59
C ALA A 2 -29.80 8.94 -4.43
N ILE A 3 -29.98 10.21 -4.80
CA ILE A 3 -29.03 11.00 -5.58
C ILE A 3 -27.92 11.46 -4.64
N LEU A 4 -26.72 10.95 -4.84
CA LEU A 4 -25.51 11.39 -4.15
C LEU A 4 -25.17 12.83 -4.59
N LYS A 5 -25.47 13.80 -3.72
CA LYS A 5 -24.99 15.17 -3.87
C LYS A 5 -23.49 15.22 -3.59
N LYS A 6 -22.65 15.23 -4.62
CA LYS A 6 -21.23 15.61 -4.52
C LYS A 6 -21.18 17.09 -4.13
N LYS A 7 -20.66 17.39 -2.94
CA LYS A 7 -20.32 18.77 -2.53
C LYS A 7 -19.14 19.28 -3.38
N GLU A 8 -19.43 20.10 -4.35
CA GLU A 8 -18.41 20.91 -5.04
C GLU A 8 -18.02 22.07 -4.10
N ALA A 9 -16.76 22.12 -3.69
CA ALA A 9 -16.23 23.25 -2.95
C ALA A 9 -16.04 24.43 -3.94
N THR A 10 -16.91 25.38 -3.89
CA THR A 10 -16.80 26.65 -4.62
C THR A 10 -16.17 27.69 -3.70
N LEU A 11 -15.04 28.26 -4.11
CA LEU A 11 -14.44 29.44 -3.48
C LEU A 11 -15.01 30.69 -4.16
N SER A 12 -15.76 31.52 -3.45
CA SER A 12 -16.26 32.79 -3.96
C SER A 12 -15.33 33.91 -3.48
N VAL A 13 -14.82 34.70 -4.41
CA VAL A 13 -14.06 35.94 -4.14
C VAL A 13 -14.93 37.11 -4.56
N ILE A 14 -15.18 38.03 -3.63
CA ILE A 14 -15.90 39.29 -3.91
C ILE A 14 -14.84 40.31 -4.34
N LEU A 15 -14.94 40.78 -5.56
CA LEU A 15 -14.18 41.95 -6.04
C LEU A 15 -15.04 43.21 -5.89
N ASP A 16 -14.43 44.35 -5.57
CA ASP A 16 -15.04 45.66 -5.23
C ASP A 16 -15.99 46.25 -6.27
N TYR A 17 -16.29 45.56 -7.38
CA TYR A 17 -17.22 46.01 -8.42
C TYR A 17 -18.42 45.08 -8.63
N GLY A 18 -18.77 44.24 -7.66
CA GLY A 18 -20.01 43.44 -7.72
C GLY A 18 -20.00 42.29 -8.73
N ILE A 19 -18.83 41.91 -9.28
CA ILE A 19 -18.72 40.80 -10.22
C ILE A 19 -18.29 39.53 -9.48
N PHE A 20 -19.19 38.55 -9.41
CA PHE A 20 -18.91 37.22 -8.86
C PHE A 20 -18.10 36.40 -9.88
N LEU A 21 -16.80 36.22 -9.65
CA LEU A 21 -15.99 35.28 -10.39
C LEU A 21 -15.96 33.92 -9.67
N ILE A 22 -16.73 32.98 -10.20
CA ILE A 22 -16.68 31.57 -9.73
C ILE A 22 -15.47 30.90 -10.39
N MET A 23 -14.37 30.84 -9.67
CA MET A 23 -13.23 30.04 -10.08
C MET A 23 -13.53 28.56 -9.86
N LYS A 24 -13.97 27.83 -10.89
CA LYS A 24 -14.03 26.36 -10.85
C LYS A 24 -12.61 25.83 -10.74
N LYS A 25 -12.25 25.20 -9.60
CA LYS A 25 -11.01 24.42 -9.51
C LYS A 25 -11.01 23.41 -10.66
N LYS A 26 -10.06 23.54 -11.60
CA LYS A 26 -9.86 22.52 -12.64
C LYS A 26 -9.66 21.18 -11.94
N LYS A 27 -10.49 20.19 -12.30
CA LYS A 27 -10.33 18.80 -11.84
C LYS A 27 -9.02 18.29 -12.42
N THR A 28 -7.94 18.33 -11.62
CA THR A 28 -6.66 17.78 -12.03
C THR A 28 -6.69 16.28 -11.77
N TRP A 29 -6.46 15.51 -12.82
CA TRP A 29 -6.29 14.07 -12.68
C TRP A 29 -5.00 13.79 -11.91
N PRO A 30 -4.98 12.77 -11.02
CA PRO A 30 -3.77 12.44 -10.28
C PRO A 30 -2.66 12.01 -11.23
N THR A 31 -1.48 12.50 -10.97
CA THR A 31 -0.28 12.10 -11.70
C THR A 31 0.05 10.62 -11.40
N ARG A 32 0.82 10.00 -12.30
CA ARG A 32 1.31 8.63 -12.08
C ARG A 32 2.05 8.49 -10.73
N SER A 33 2.83 9.48 -10.36
CA SER A 33 3.59 9.49 -9.10
C SER A 33 2.66 9.50 -7.87
N GLU A 34 1.60 10.29 -7.92
CA GLU A 34 0.58 10.34 -6.88
C GLU A 34 -0.19 9.03 -6.76
N LEU A 35 -0.52 8.39 -7.89
CA LEU A 35 -1.16 7.07 -7.87
C LEU A 35 -0.25 5.99 -7.26
N ILE A 36 1.04 5.96 -7.63
CA ILE A 36 2.01 5.04 -7.05
C ILE A 36 2.11 5.24 -5.54
N LYS A 37 2.22 6.49 -5.09
CA LYS A 37 2.30 6.84 -3.66
C LYS A 37 1.03 6.43 -2.92
N LYS A 38 -0.14 6.66 -3.51
CA LYS A 38 -1.43 6.26 -2.93
C LYS A 38 -1.54 4.75 -2.81
N LEU A 39 -1.15 4.02 -3.88
CA LEU A 39 -1.16 2.55 -3.86
C LEU A 39 -0.18 1.98 -2.82
N ASP A 40 1.03 2.54 -2.70
CA ASP A 40 1.98 2.13 -1.66
C ASP A 40 1.38 2.27 -0.25
N GLN A 41 0.67 3.36 0.01
CA GLN A 41 0.03 3.61 1.30
C GLN A 41 -1.08 2.59 1.59
N ILE A 42 -2.02 2.41 0.66
CA ILE A 42 -3.15 1.49 0.81
C ILE A 42 -2.68 0.05 0.93
N PHE A 43 -1.79 -0.38 0.05
CA PHE A 43 -1.21 -1.72 0.06
C PHE A 43 -0.43 -2.00 1.36
N SER A 44 0.30 -1.01 1.88
CA SER A 44 0.97 -1.13 3.17
C SER A 44 -0.01 -1.30 4.34
N VAL A 45 -1.16 -0.64 4.31
CA VAL A 45 -2.24 -0.84 5.31
C VAL A 45 -2.79 -2.25 5.18
N TYR A 46 -3.16 -2.68 3.97
CA TYR A 46 -3.66 -4.02 3.70
C TYR A 46 -2.71 -5.10 4.22
N THR A 47 -1.42 -5.06 3.83
CA THR A 47 -0.42 -6.06 4.22
C THR A 47 -0.29 -6.20 5.74
N ARG A 48 -0.42 -5.12 6.50
CA ARG A 48 -0.30 -5.14 7.96
C ARG A 48 -1.59 -5.55 8.65
N LEU A 49 -2.71 -5.08 8.13
CA LEU A 49 -4.01 -5.32 8.74
C LEU A 49 -4.50 -6.75 8.48
N SER A 50 -4.22 -7.31 7.29
CA SER A 50 -4.63 -8.67 6.93
C SER A 50 -4.06 -9.76 7.83
N VAL A 51 -2.90 -9.53 8.46
CA VAL A 51 -2.25 -10.49 9.35
C VAL A 51 -2.31 -10.10 10.82
N ALA A 52 -2.99 -9.01 11.17
CA ALA A 52 -3.19 -8.60 12.55
C ALA A 52 -4.16 -9.56 13.25
N ASP A 53 -3.81 -9.97 14.47
CA ASP A 53 -4.69 -10.76 15.34
C ASP A 53 -5.85 -9.91 15.92
N ASN A 54 -6.69 -10.52 16.74
CA ASN A 54 -7.84 -9.85 17.36
C ASN A 54 -7.44 -8.75 18.36
N ASP A 55 -6.19 -8.78 18.85
CA ASP A 55 -5.62 -7.76 19.75
C ASP A 55 -4.86 -6.68 18.96
N TRP A 56 -4.96 -6.67 17.63
CA TRP A 56 -4.32 -5.70 16.74
C TRP A 56 -2.80 -5.85 16.63
N TYR A 57 -2.25 -7.01 16.96
CA TYR A 57 -0.82 -7.27 16.84
C TYR A 57 -0.53 -8.17 15.65
N ILE A 58 0.64 -7.96 15.08
CA ILE A 58 1.26 -8.87 14.11
C ILE A 58 2.46 -9.55 14.76
N THR A 59 2.78 -10.75 14.34
CA THR A 59 4.04 -11.42 14.68
C THR A 59 5.01 -11.25 13.51
N CYS A 60 6.17 -10.61 13.78
CA CYS A 60 7.19 -10.43 12.74
C CYS A 60 7.69 -11.81 12.26
N PRO A 61 7.62 -12.12 10.96
CA PRO A 61 7.97 -13.43 10.45
C PRO A 61 9.48 -13.74 10.52
N LEU A 62 10.33 -12.73 10.80
CA LEU A 62 11.78 -12.87 10.82
C LEU A 62 12.37 -13.03 12.22
N CYS A 63 11.80 -12.38 13.22
CA CYS A 63 12.33 -12.40 14.59
C CYS A 63 11.29 -12.75 15.67
N TRP A 64 10.06 -13.02 15.25
CA TRP A 64 8.93 -13.38 16.12
C TRP A 64 8.48 -12.29 17.11
N ALA A 65 9.02 -11.07 17.02
CA ALA A 65 8.57 -9.96 17.84
C ALA A 65 7.08 -9.64 17.54
N ARG A 66 6.29 -9.49 18.60
CA ARG A 66 4.90 -9.06 18.52
C ARG A 66 4.84 -7.53 18.44
N VAL A 67 4.21 -6.98 17.44
CA VAL A 67 4.16 -5.54 17.16
C VAL A 67 2.74 -5.13 16.81
N HIS A 68 2.26 -4.04 17.40
CA HIS A 68 0.96 -3.49 17.03
C HIS A 68 0.93 -3.10 15.55
N TRP A 69 -0.14 -3.43 14.82
CA TRP A 69 -0.19 -3.31 13.35
C TRP A 69 0.10 -1.91 12.82
N ILE A 70 -0.28 -0.84 13.57
CA ILE A 70 0.03 0.55 13.20
C ILE A 70 1.54 0.81 13.17
N LYS A 71 2.29 0.20 14.11
CA LYS A 71 3.76 0.33 14.20
C LYS A 71 4.51 -0.69 13.34
N ALA A 72 3.82 -1.70 12.83
CA ALA A 72 4.37 -2.64 11.88
C ALA A 72 4.68 -1.97 10.55
N GLN A 73 5.56 -2.56 9.77
CA GLN A 73 5.97 -2.05 8.47
C GLN A 73 5.71 -3.06 7.38
N ASN A 74 5.43 -2.59 6.18
CA ASN A 74 5.40 -3.43 4.99
C ASN A 74 6.84 -3.67 4.51
N MET A 75 7.37 -4.86 4.80
CA MET A 75 8.71 -5.29 4.35
C MET A 75 8.61 -5.87 2.94
N HIS A 76 9.58 -5.55 2.10
CA HIS A 76 9.71 -6.09 0.76
C HIS A 76 10.92 -7.03 0.68
N PHE A 77 10.72 -8.27 0.24
CA PHE A 77 11.82 -9.20 0.00
C PHE A 77 12.65 -8.74 -1.20
N ILE A 78 12.03 -8.54 -2.35
CA ILE A 78 12.63 -7.83 -3.48
C ILE A 78 12.26 -6.36 -3.37
N THR A 79 13.22 -5.46 -3.52
CA THR A 79 13.03 -4.03 -3.27
C THR A 79 11.88 -3.45 -4.09
N ARG A 80 11.16 -2.47 -3.55
CA ARG A 80 10.04 -1.80 -4.23
C ARG A 80 10.43 -1.03 -5.51
N SER A 81 11.72 -0.89 -5.81
CA SER A 81 12.18 -0.37 -7.10
C SER A 81 11.88 -1.32 -8.26
N VAL A 82 11.76 -2.62 -7.98
CA VAL A 82 11.36 -3.62 -8.97
C VAL A 82 9.83 -3.69 -9.02
N PHE A 83 9.23 -3.00 -9.98
CA PHE A 83 7.78 -2.83 -10.10
C PHE A 83 7.01 -4.15 -10.20
N LYS A 84 7.59 -5.19 -10.78
CA LYS A 84 7.01 -6.54 -10.86
C LYS A 84 6.58 -7.05 -9.48
N TYR A 85 7.35 -6.75 -8.43
CA TYR A 85 7.14 -7.27 -7.08
C TYR A 85 6.68 -6.22 -6.07
N ARG A 86 6.54 -4.94 -6.48
CA ARG A 86 6.27 -3.83 -5.56
C ARG A 86 5.00 -4.01 -4.74
N TRP A 87 3.95 -4.56 -5.35
CA TRP A 87 2.66 -4.82 -4.71
C TRP A 87 2.25 -6.30 -4.82
N ASP A 88 3.24 -7.18 -4.83
CA ASP A 88 3.04 -8.62 -4.81
C ASP A 88 2.93 -9.10 -3.36
N GLU A 89 1.83 -9.76 -3.02
CA GLU A 89 1.57 -10.29 -1.68
C GLU A 89 2.56 -11.39 -1.27
N LYS A 90 3.18 -12.09 -2.24
CA LYS A 90 4.26 -13.03 -1.96
C LYS A 90 5.57 -12.32 -1.62
N ASN A 91 5.76 -11.10 -2.10
CA ASN A 91 6.96 -10.30 -1.87
C ASN A 91 6.88 -9.44 -0.61
N CYS A 92 5.66 -9.10 -0.16
CA CYS A 92 5.43 -8.10 0.87
C CYS A 92 4.87 -8.74 2.14
N HIS A 93 5.50 -8.45 3.28
CA HIS A 93 5.10 -9.02 4.57
C HIS A 93 5.11 -7.98 5.67
N ALA A 94 4.13 -8.04 6.57
CA ALA A 94 4.15 -7.22 7.78
C ALA A 94 5.28 -7.65 8.71
N GLY A 95 6.07 -6.71 9.20
CA GLY A 95 7.16 -7.01 10.12
C GLY A 95 7.54 -5.84 11.00
N CYS A 96 8.51 -6.05 11.88
CA CYS A 96 8.94 -5.04 12.83
C CYS A 96 9.97 -4.08 12.23
N MET A 97 10.05 -2.87 12.79
CA MET A 97 11.02 -1.85 12.39
C MET A 97 12.48 -2.35 12.51
N ARG A 98 12.77 -3.16 13.55
CA ARG A 98 14.12 -3.71 13.73
C ARG A 98 14.56 -4.52 12.51
N CYS A 99 13.74 -5.48 12.06
CA CYS A 99 14.10 -6.31 10.91
C CYS A 99 14.10 -5.53 9.60
N ASN A 100 13.12 -4.63 9.40
CA ASN A 100 12.98 -3.90 8.15
C ASN A 100 14.01 -2.79 7.98
N VAL A 101 14.23 -1.97 9.03
CA VAL A 101 15.06 -0.77 8.95
C VAL A 101 16.44 -1.00 9.56
N ILE A 102 16.51 -1.39 10.85
CA ILE A 102 17.78 -1.46 11.58
C ILE A 102 18.68 -2.57 11.01
N LEU A 103 18.09 -3.71 10.66
CA LEU A 103 18.81 -4.84 10.06
C LEU A 103 18.72 -4.84 8.51
N HIS A 104 18.41 -3.70 7.90
CA HIS A 104 18.36 -3.52 6.44
C HIS A 104 17.58 -4.63 5.70
N GLY A 105 16.39 -5.00 6.25
CA GLY A 105 15.55 -6.06 5.71
C GLY A 105 15.89 -7.44 6.25
N ASN A 106 16.95 -7.61 7.04
CA ASN A 106 17.40 -8.90 7.60
C ASN A 106 17.43 -10.02 6.52
N TYR A 107 18.04 -9.70 5.38
CA TYR A 107 17.87 -10.40 4.12
C TYR A 107 18.18 -11.90 4.18
N ILE A 108 19.24 -12.30 4.92
CA ILE A 108 19.61 -13.73 5.06
C ILE A 108 18.49 -14.53 5.73
N VAL A 109 17.93 -14.00 6.83
CA VAL A 109 16.82 -14.64 7.53
C VAL A 109 15.56 -14.58 6.65
N TYR A 110 15.34 -13.48 5.96
CA TYR A 110 14.19 -13.31 5.08
C TYR A 110 14.22 -14.32 3.92
N THR A 111 15.36 -14.50 3.25
CA THR A 111 15.52 -15.50 2.18
C THR A 111 15.18 -16.89 2.67
N ARG A 112 15.73 -17.33 3.81
CA ARG A 112 15.40 -18.63 4.39
C ARG A 112 13.91 -18.78 4.72
N ARG A 113 13.27 -17.69 5.20
CA ARG A 113 11.84 -17.69 5.48
C ARG A 113 11.02 -17.80 4.20
N MET A 114 11.40 -17.08 3.17
CA MET A 114 10.77 -17.12 1.84
C MET A 114 10.89 -18.52 1.24
N GLN A 115 12.07 -19.12 1.24
CA GLN A 115 12.30 -20.47 0.73
C GLN A 115 11.44 -21.52 1.47
N ARG A 116 11.34 -21.42 2.79
CA ARG A 116 10.46 -22.32 3.58
C ARG A 116 8.99 -22.14 3.25
N LYS A 117 8.54 -20.94 2.96
CA LYS A 117 7.12 -20.61 2.71
C LYS A 117 6.71 -20.89 1.27
N TYR A 118 7.56 -20.56 0.31
CA TYR A 118 7.21 -20.56 -1.11
C TYR A 118 8.03 -21.51 -1.98
N GLY A 119 9.04 -22.16 -1.40
CA GLY A 119 9.98 -23.01 -2.13
C GLY A 119 11.17 -22.27 -2.72
N GLU A 120 12.28 -22.97 -2.91
CA GLU A 120 13.54 -22.41 -3.42
C GLU A 120 13.42 -21.88 -4.85
N ILE A 121 12.76 -22.64 -5.71
CA ILE A 121 12.60 -22.30 -7.14
C ILE A 121 11.95 -20.94 -7.32
N LEU A 122 10.85 -20.67 -6.62
CA LEU A 122 10.16 -19.37 -6.72
C LEU A 122 11.03 -18.23 -6.17
N VAL A 123 11.73 -18.47 -5.07
CA VAL A 123 12.59 -17.45 -4.45
C VAL A 123 13.77 -17.11 -5.36
N ASP A 124 14.38 -18.10 -5.96
CA ASP A 124 15.46 -17.91 -6.93
C ASP A 124 14.96 -17.17 -8.19
N GLU A 125 13.76 -17.50 -8.68
CA GLU A 125 13.13 -16.72 -9.74
C GLU A 125 12.94 -15.25 -9.34
N MET A 126 12.43 -14.98 -8.14
CA MET A 126 12.24 -13.60 -7.66
C MET A 126 13.57 -12.83 -7.55
N ILE A 127 14.63 -13.49 -7.10
CA ILE A 127 15.96 -12.87 -6.96
C ILE A 127 16.56 -12.54 -8.35
N ASN A 128 16.41 -13.45 -9.31
CA ASN A 128 17.06 -13.35 -10.61
C ASN A 128 16.22 -12.59 -11.65
N ASN A 129 14.89 -12.62 -11.56
CA ASN A 129 13.99 -12.02 -12.53
C ASN A 129 13.57 -10.60 -12.11
N LYS A 130 14.46 -9.63 -12.34
CA LYS A 130 14.21 -8.21 -12.09
C LYS A 130 13.76 -7.47 -13.34
N GLN A 131 12.89 -8.07 -14.13
CA GLN A 131 12.41 -7.46 -15.37
C GLN A 131 11.77 -6.09 -15.10
N ILE A 132 12.07 -5.15 -16.01
CA ILE A 132 11.44 -3.83 -16.00
C ILE A 132 9.99 -4.00 -16.43
N MET A 133 9.07 -3.78 -15.52
CA MET A 133 7.63 -3.82 -15.79
C MET A 133 7.07 -2.40 -15.83
N LYS A 134 6.40 -2.06 -16.93
CA LYS A 134 5.63 -0.81 -17.05
C LYS A 134 4.17 -1.12 -16.71
N ILE A 135 3.67 -0.54 -15.64
CA ILE A 135 2.26 -0.67 -15.25
C ILE A 135 1.49 0.54 -15.82
N ALA A 136 0.39 0.30 -16.49
CA ALA A 136 -0.45 1.37 -17.04
C ALA A 136 -1.13 2.19 -15.90
N THR A 137 -1.42 3.45 -16.16
CA THR A 137 -2.03 4.35 -15.16
C THR A 137 -3.41 3.85 -14.71
N TRP A 138 -4.21 3.34 -15.63
CA TRP A 138 -5.51 2.75 -15.31
C TRP A 138 -5.40 1.51 -14.40
N SER A 139 -4.37 0.68 -14.60
CA SER A 139 -4.12 -0.49 -13.76
C SER A 139 -3.72 -0.09 -12.32
N LEU A 140 -3.00 1.02 -12.16
CA LEU A 140 -2.73 1.58 -10.82
C LEU A 140 -4.01 2.02 -10.12
N GLN A 141 -4.95 2.62 -10.86
CA GLN A 141 -6.25 3.04 -10.31
C GLN A 141 -7.09 1.83 -9.88
N GLU A 142 -7.18 0.80 -10.72
CA GLU A 142 -7.86 -0.46 -10.42
C GLU A 142 -7.29 -1.15 -9.18
N MET A 143 -5.95 -1.21 -9.07
CA MET A 143 -5.29 -1.76 -7.88
C MET A 143 -5.60 -0.93 -6.62
N ILE A 144 -5.65 0.40 -6.72
CA ILE A 144 -6.00 1.28 -5.61
C ILE A 144 -7.43 1.00 -5.12
N GLU A 145 -8.38 0.90 -6.05
CA GLU A 145 -9.78 0.60 -5.72
C GLU A 145 -9.88 -0.77 -5.04
N ARG A 146 -9.31 -1.80 -5.66
CA ARG A 146 -9.29 -3.16 -5.09
C ARG A 146 -8.72 -3.22 -3.68
N TYR A 147 -7.53 -2.64 -3.44
CA TYR A 147 -6.92 -2.70 -2.12
C TYR A 147 -7.63 -1.78 -1.11
N GLN A 148 -8.29 -0.72 -1.56
CA GLN A 148 -9.15 0.10 -0.69
C GLN A 148 -10.35 -0.72 -0.21
N ASP A 149 -11.03 -1.43 -1.09
CA ASP A 149 -12.17 -2.29 -0.74
C ASP A 149 -11.76 -3.38 0.25
N LEU A 150 -10.62 -4.04 0.02
CA LEU A 150 -10.07 -5.05 0.94
C LEU A 150 -9.73 -4.47 2.32
N VAL A 151 -9.16 -3.27 2.38
CA VAL A 151 -8.89 -2.58 3.65
C VAL A 151 -10.18 -2.23 4.38
N ASP A 152 -11.20 -1.76 3.66
CA ASP A 152 -12.47 -1.38 4.25
C ASP A 152 -13.26 -2.62 4.73
N GLU A 153 -13.13 -3.74 4.05
CA GLU A 153 -13.66 -5.04 4.50
C GLU A 153 -12.97 -5.50 5.80
N LEU A 154 -11.64 -5.54 5.82
CA LEU A 154 -10.85 -5.91 6.99
C LEU A 154 -11.15 -5.00 8.21
N ARG A 155 -11.38 -3.71 7.98
CA ARG A 155 -11.77 -2.78 9.04
C ARG A 155 -13.13 -3.11 9.62
N ARG A 156 -14.11 -3.43 8.76
CA ARG A 156 -15.45 -3.84 9.21
C ARG A 156 -15.41 -5.15 10.01
N GLU A 157 -14.68 -6.15 9.49
CA GLU A 157 -14.53 -7.44 10.17
C GLU A 157 -13.88 -7.30 11.55
N LYS A 158 -12.93 -6.38 11.67
CA LYS A 158 -12.16 -6.16 12.90
C LYS A 158 -12.73 -5.06 13.80
N ASN A 159 -13.87 -4.44 13.44
CA ASN A 159 -14.51 -3.33 14.16
C ASN A 159 -13.59 -2.11 14.36
N LEU A 160 -12.92 -1.68 13.29
CA LEU A 160 -12.05 -0.47 13.23
C LEU A 160 -12.74 0.71 12.56
#